data_8fc5ccfe4fb6738e2464356c199d8958
#
_entry.id   8fc5ccfe4fb6738e2464356c199d8958
#
_cell.length_a   1.000
_cell.length_b   1.000
_cell.length_c   1.000
_cell.angle_alpha   90.00
_cell.angle_beta   90.00
_cell.angle_gamma   90.00
#
_symmetry.space_group_name_H-M   'P 1'
#
loop_
_entity.id
_entity.type
_entity.pdbx_description
1 polymer ?
#
loop_
_entity_poly.entity_id
_entity_poly.type
_entity_poly.pdbx_seq_one_letter_code
_entity_poly.pdbx_strand_id
1 'polypeptide(L)'
;MSVERVREGEDPSAVIASYGFCRTTIYKWLNAVKGRGRGFAALRSRKGTGRPRKLIAAQERQVFRWINGKDPRQYGFDFGLWTRQVVAELVADRFGVKLSLASVGKLLVELGLTPQKPLMRAYERDPAAIDAWKRDTYPSIAARAKRLGAEIYFWDESGFRADAVQGRTWGVKGETPIVAVPGKRQSVSAASAVNAKGAFWFATYKGGMSADLFVAMLKQIMRRRRKPLFLVIDSLPAHKAKLVRDYVETTNGKLKLYFLPGYAPELNPDELVWSHMKRTGTAKRPLASNELLQERIEADLINIQNNRALVRSFFKAPDVAYIADG
;
A
#
# COMPACT_ATOMS: atom_id res chain seq x y z
N MET A 1 -3.78 54.64 1.66
CA MET A 1 -2.67 55.50 2.12
C MET A 1 -2.26 56.51 1.06
N SER A 2 -1.23 56.33 0.18
CA SER A 2 -0.80 57.39 -0.78
C SER A 2 -1.89 57.86 -1.77
N VAL A 3 -2.62 56.92 -2.35
CA VAL A 3 -3.74 57.23 -3.29
C VAL A 3 -4.94 57.84 -2.55
N GLU A 4 -5.15 57.51 -1.32
CA GLU A 4 -6.23 58.01 -0.47
C GLU A 4 -5.97 59.48 -0.10
N ARG A 5 -4.78 59.84 0.32
CA ARG A 5 -4.38 61.21 0.62
C ARG A 5 -4.60 62.16 -0.57
N VAL A 6 -4.23 61.71 -1.80
CA VAL A 6 -4.49 62.46 -3.03
C VAL A 6 -5.99 62.61 -3.32
N ARG A 7 -6.80 61.58 -3.01
CA ARG A 7 -8.28 61.67 -3.15
C ARG A 7 -8.95 62.59 -2.11
N GLU A 8 -8.34 62.73 -0.96
CA GLU A 8 -8.75 63.63 0.13
C GLU A 8 -8.30 65.06 -0.12
N GLY A 9 -7.63 65.35 -1.23
CA GLY A 9 -7.30 66.70 -1.69
C GLY A 9 -5.85 67.11 -1.50
N GLU A 10 -4.95 66.21 -1.05
CA GLU A 10 -3.52 66.56 -0.97
C GLU A 10 -2.92 66.65 -2.39
N ASP A 11 -1.98 67.60 -2.55
CA ASP A 11 -1.26 67.73 -3.82
C ASP A 11 -0.47 66.42 -4.16
N PRO A 12 -0.70 65.87 -5.33
CA PRO A 12 0.02 64.65 -5.78
C PRO A 12 1.54 64.75 -5.72
N SER A 13 2.12 65.95 -5.93
CA SER A 13 3.56 66.18 -5.90
C SER A 13 4.10 66.07 -4.46
N ALA A 14 3.37 66.59 -3.48
CA ALA A 14 3.73 66.47 -2.06
C ALA A 14 3.68 65.00 -1.59
N VAL A 15 2.64 64.26 -1.99
CA VAL A 15 2.51 62.84 -1.66
C VAL A 15 3.62 62.01 -2.32
N ILE A 16 3.96 62.31 -3.57
CA ILE A 16 5.09 61.66 -4.32
C ILE A 16 6.39 61.87 -3.54
N ALA A 17 6.69 63.13 -3.12
CA ALA A 17 7.88 63.46 -2.38
C ALA A 17 7.95 62.71 -1.04
N SER A 18 6.82 62.63 -0.31
CA SER A 18 6.76 62.00 1.02
C SER A 18 6.95 60.48 1.00
N TYR A 19 6.63 59.80 -0.11
CA TYR A 19 6.72 58.35 -0.23
C TYR A 19 7.83 57.88 -1.13
N GLY A 20 8.51 58.77 -1.86
CA GLY A 20 9.60 58.44 -2.80
C GLY A 20 9.16 57.70 -4.08
N PHE A 21 7.88 57.75 -4.41
CA PHE A 21 7.37 57.13 -5.65
C PHE A 21 7.65 58.01 -6.89
N CYS A 22 7.73 57.39 -8.05
CA CYS A 22 7.74 58.16 -9.27
C CYS A 22 6.33 58.66 -9.64
N ARG A 23 6.28 59.84 -10.32
CA ARG A 23 5.02 60.47 -10.73
C ARG A 23 4.08 59.53 -11.49
N THR A 24 4.62 58.74 -12.42
CA THR A 24 3.84 57.78 -13.23
C THR A 24 3.18 56.69 -12.37
N THR A 25 3.78 56.28 -11.26
CA THR A 25 3.23 55.26 -10.36
C THR A 25 1.96 55.77 -9.68
N ILE A 26 1.99 56.95 -9.09
CA ILE A 26 0.84 57.53 -8.39
C ILE A 26 -0.32 57.73 -9.39
N TYR A 27 -0.07 58.30 -10.54
CA TYR A 27 -1.13 58.52 -11.54
C TYR A 27 -1.69 57.22 -12.12
N LYS A 28 -0.88 56.18 -12.30
CA LYS A 28 -1.38 54.84 -12.64
C LYS A 28 -2.32 54.29 -11.58
N TRP A 29 -2.00 54.42 -10.29
CA TRP A 29 -2.84 53.98 -9.21
C TRP A 29 -4.13 54.78 -9.09
N LEU A 30 -4.05 56.11 -9.20
CA LEU A 30 -5.22 56.98 -9.23
C LEU A 30 -6.19 56.58 -10.34
N ASN A 31 -5.68 56.36 -11.56
CA ASN A 31 -6.49 55.95 -12.70
C ASN A 31 -7.07 54.53 -12.52
N ALA A 32 -6.33 53.60 -11.89
CA ALA A 32 -6.84 52.26 -11.59
C ALA A 32 -8.00 52.30 -10.60
N VAL A 33 -7.96 53.23 -9.61
CA VAL A 33 -9.02 53.37 -8.59
C VAL A 33 -10.24 54.14 -9.12
N LYS A 34 -10.07 55.05 -10.09
CA LYS A 34 -11.16 55.83 -10.71
C LYS A 34 -12.14 55.02 -11.57
N GLY A 35 -11.74 53.82 -12.00
CA GLY A 35 -12.57 52.93 -12.83
C GLY A 35 -13.84 52.46 -12.09
N ARG A 36 -15.02 52.53 -12.79
CA ARG A 36 -16.31 52.12 -12.20
C ARG A 36 -16.25 50.74 -11.53
N GLY A 37 -16.59 50.69 -10.24
CA GLY A 37 -16.74 49.44 -9.48
C GLY A 37 -15.45 48.78 -8.98
N ARG A 38 -14.25 49.36 -9.16
CA ARG A 38 -12.97 48.72 -8.81
C ARG A 38 -12.39 49.19 -7.47
N GLY A 39 -12.57 50.52 -7.12
CA GLY A 39 -12.04 51.07 -5.86
C GLY A 39 -10.59 50.64 -5.56
N PHE A 40 -10.23 50.66 -4.28
CA PHE A 40 -8.90 50.23 -3.81
C PHE A 40 -8.55 48.75 -4.07
N ALA A 41 -9.57 47.92 -4.35
CA ALA A 41 -9.34 46.52 -4.74
C ALA A 41 -8.54 46.39 -6.05
N ALA A 42 -8.55 47.42 -6.93
CA ALA A 42 -7.77 47.47 -8.15
C ALA A 42 -6.25 47.57 -7.88
N LEU A 43 -5.85 48.07 -6.70
CA LEU A 43 -4.46 48.20 -6.30
C LEU A 43 -3.90 46.95 -5.59
N ARG A 44 -4.73 45.94 -5.32
CA ARG A 44 -4.24 44.69 -4.75
C ARG A 44 -3.27 44.01 -5.72
N SER A 45 -2.12 43.59 -5.18
CA SER A 45 -1.14 42.83 -5.95
C SER A 45 -1.79 41.57 -6.49
N ARG A 46 -1.71 41.33 -7.78
CA ARG A 46 -2.21 40.11 -8.42
C ARG A 46 -1.02 39.20 -8.68
N LYS A 47 -1.23 37.90 -8.44
CA LYS A 47 -0.25 36.89 -8.81
C LYS A 47 -0.03 36.98 -10.32
N GLY A 48 1.21 37.15 -10.73
CA GLY A 48 1.56 37.16 -12.16
C GLY A 48 1.11 35.87 -12.85
N THR A 49 0.68 35.99 -14.10
CA THR A 49 0.21 34.82 -14.89
C THR A 49 1.31 33.78 -15.14
N GLY A 50 2.57 34.17 -14.91
CA GLY A 50 3.71 33.31 -15.15
C GLY A 50 3.96 33.05 -16.64
N ARG A 51 4.86 32.11 -16.94
CA ARG A 51 5.11 31.66 -18.32
C ARG A 51 3.90 30.87 -18.83
N PRO A 52 3.44 31.11 -20.05
CA PRO A 52 2.35 30.32 -20.65
C PRO A 52 2.63 28.81 -20.60
N ARG A 53 1.58 28.03 -20.35
CA ARG A 53 1.69 26.57 -20.35
C ARG A 53 2.01 26.07 -21.76
N LYS A 54 2.89 25.07 -21.85
CA LYS A 54 3.23 24.43 -23.12
C LYS A 54 2.11 23.51 -23.63
N LEU A 55 1.29 22.96 -22.73
CA LEU A 55 0.13 22.13 -23.04
C LEU A 55 -1.15 22.92 -22.76
N ILE A 56 -2.15 22.76 -23.63
CA ILE A 56 -3.50 23.27 -23.42
C ILE A 56 -4.27 22.31 -22.48
N ALA A 57 -5.32 22.79 -21.83
CA ALA A 57 -6.12 22.02 -20.89
C ALA A 57 -6.68 20.70 -21.46
N ALA A 58 -6.99 20.64 -22.76
CA ALA A 58 -7.43 19.42 -23.42
C ALA A 58 -6.32 18.36 -23.49
N GLN A 59 -5.08 18.78 -23.77
CA GLN A 59 -3.91 17.90 -23.81
C GLN A 59 -3.54 17.40 -22.41
N GLU A 60 -3.62 18.27 -21.39
CA GLU A 60 -3.41 17.87 -19.99
C GLU A 60 -4.41 16.80 -19.54
N ARG A 61 -5.70 16.99 -19.86
CA ARG A 61 -6.74 15.96 -19.61
C ARG A 61 -6.47 14.64 -20.36
N GLN A 62 -5.88 14.74 -21.56
CA GLN A 62 -5.52 13.54 -22.31
C GLN A 62 -4.35 12.78 -21.66
N VAL A 63 -3.34 13.49 -21.15
CA VAL A 63 -2.24 12.88 -20.36
C VAL A 63 -2.79 12.16 -19.14
N PHE A 64 -3.71 12.77 -18.40
CA PHE A 64 -4.37 12.11 -17.27
C PHE A 64 -5.08 10.82 -17.70
N ARG A 65 -5.84 10.84 -18.79
CA ARG A 65 -6.55 9.65 -19.29
C ARG A 65 -5.60 8.54 -19.73
N TRP A 66 -4.45 8.87 -20.33
CA TRP A 66 -3.44 7.87 -20.67
C TRP A 66 -2.94 7.12 -19.45
N ILE A 67 -2.60 7.85 -18.38
CA ILE A 67 -1.99 7.28 -17.18
C ILE A 67 -3.02 6.54 -16.32
N ASN A 68 -4.23 7.09 -16.20
CA ASN A 68 -5.27 6.50 -15.35
C ASN A 68 -6.02 5.33 -16.00
N GLY A 69 -5.97 5.18 -17.33
CA GLY A 69 -6.78 4.19 -18.04
C GLY A 69 -6.04 2.96 -18.54
N LYS A 70 -4.74 3.04 -18.78
CA LYS A 70 -4.00 2.00 -19.50
C LYS A 70 -2.52 1.99 -19.11
N ASP A 71 -1.83 0.89 -19.40
CA ASP A 71 -0.39 0.84 -19.22
C ASP A 71 0.36 1.35 -20.47
N PRO A 72 1.64 1.72 -20.35
CA PRO A 72 2.43 2.29 -21.45
C PRO A 72 2.56 1.38 -22.69
N ARG A 73 2.50 0.05 -22.53
CA ARG A 73 2.63 -0.91 -23.64
C ARG A 73 1.57 -0.72 -24.70
N GLN A 74 0.40 -0.20 -24.35
CA GLN A 74 -0.68 0.11 -25.30
C GLN A 74 -0.39 1.33 -26.18
N TYR A 75 0.68 2.06 -25.86
CA TYR A 75 1.17 3.20 -26.64
C TYR A 75 2.49 2.90 -27.36
N GLY A 76 2.91 1.61 -27.40
CA GLY A 76 4.11 1.16 -28.09
C GLY A 76 5.39 1.19 -27.28
N PHE A 77 5.31 1.40 -25.97
CA PHE A 77 6.47 1.32 -25.08
C PHE A 77 6.69 -0.11 -24.59
N ASP A 78 7.93 -0.52 -24.43
CA ASP A 78 8.30 -1.82 -23.86
C ASP A 78 8.42 -1.76 -22.32
N PHE A 79 7.54 -0.98 -21.67
CA PHE A 79 7.50 -0.78 -20.22
C PHE A 79 6.07 -0.93 -19.71
N GLY A 80 5.90 -1.67 -18.58
CA GLY A 80 4.61 -1.82 -17.91
C GLY A 80 4.28 -0.70 -16.90
N LEU A 81 5.21 0.24 -16.63
CA LEU A 81 5.05 1.27 -15.62
C LEU A 81 5.22 2.67 -16.21
N TRP A 82 4.31 3.58 -15.83
CA TRP A 82 4.43 4.99 -16.17
C TRP A 82 5.60 5.64 -15.43
N THR A 83 6.57 6.13 -16.17
CA THR A 83 7.67 6.97 -15.67
C THR A 83 7.54 8.38 -16.26
N ARG A 84 8.20 9.35 -15.62
CA ARG A 84 8.25 10.72 -16.17
C ARG A 84 8.87 10.75 -17.57
N GLN A 85 9.80 9.85 -17.84
CA GLN A 85 10.45 9.72 -19.14
C GLN A 85 9.44 9.26 -20.20
N VAL A 86 8.73 8.16 -19.95
CA VAL A 86 7.69 7.63 -20.87
C VAL A 86 6.59 8.66 -21.15
N VAL A 87 6.16 9.41 -20.12
CA VAL A 87 5.17 10.49 -20.31
C VAL A 87 5.74 11.61 -21.16
N ALA A 88 7.01 12.02 -20.96
CA ALA A 88 7.64 13.06 -21.78
C ALA A 88 7.74 12.65 -23.25
N GLU A 89 8.13 11.41 -23.52
CA GLU A 89 8.23 10.84 -24.87
C GLU A 89 6.85 10.75 -25.55
N LEU A 90 5.83 10.27 -24.85
CA LEU A 90 4.48 10.17 -25.38
C LEU A 90 3.88 11.56 -25.68
N VAL A 91 4.14 12.56 -24.83
CA VAL A 91 3.72 13.96 -25.07
C VAL A 91 4.43 14.54 -26.29
N ALA A 92 5.73 14.26 -26.45
CA ALA A 92 6.49 14.71 -27.61
C ALA A 92 5.97 14.06 -28.90
N ASP A 93 5.70 12.76 -28.86
CA ASP A 93 5.17 12.01 -30.01
C ASP A 93 3.77 12.47 -30.41
N ARG A 94 2.85 12.60 -29.46
CA ARG A 94 1.44 12.88 -29.73
C ARG A 94 1.10 14.37 -29.94
N PHE A 95 1.87 15.26 -29.32
CA PHE A 95 1.58 16.70 -29.34
C PHE A 95 2.72 17.55 -29.93
N GLY A 96 3.87 16.97 -30.28
CA GLY A 96 5.04 17.69 -30.75
C GLY A 96 5.68 18.60 -29.68
N VAL A 97 5.33 18.43 -28.40
CA VAL A 97 5.74 19.30 -27.30
C VAL A 97 6.79 18.64 -26.44
N LYS A 98 8.02 19.16 -26.46
CA LYS A 98 9.11 18.67 -25.59
C LYS A 98 9.00 19.27 -24.19
N LEU A 99 8.86 18.40 -23.19
CA LEU A 99 8.83 18.72 -21.76
C LEU A 99 10.08 18.16 -21.06
N SER A 100 10.61 18.91 -20.11
CA SER A 100 11.63 18.36 -19.20
C SER A 100 11.00 17.42 -18.17
N LEU A 101 11.76 16.49 -17.62
CA LEU A 101 11.27 15.57 -16.57
C LEU A 101 10.75 16.29 -15.33
N ALA A 102 11.32 17.47 -15.01
CA ALA A 102 10.84 18.33 -13.93
C ALA A 102 9.47 18.93 -14.27
N SER A 103 9.27 19.38 -15.52
CA SER A 103 7.97 19.90 -16.00
C SER A 103 6.91 18.81 -16.01
N VAL A 104 7.25 17.59 -16.46
CA VAL A 104 6.36 16.44 -16.40
C VAL A 104 5.98 16.13 -14.94
N GLY A 105 6.95 16.12 -14.02
CA GLY A 105 6.67 15.90 -12.60
C GLY A 105 5.68 16.91 -12.02
N LYS A 106 5.83 18.20 -12.35
CA LYS A 106 4.89 19.26 -11.95
C LYS A 106 3.50 19.04 -12.55
N LEU A 107 3.44 18.75 -13.85
CA LEU A 107 2.19 18.45 -14.55
C LEU A 107 1.44 17.29 -13.91
N LEU A 108 2.13 16.19 -13.61
CA LEU A 108 1.52 15.02 -12.97
C LEU A 108 0.91 15.36 -11.61
N VAL A 109 1.64 16.11 -10.77
CA VAL A 109 1.14 16.57 -9.46
C VAL A 109 -0.07 17.50 -9.63
N GLU A 110 -0.05 18.44 -10.58
CA GLU A 110 -1.17 19.33 -10.87
C GLU A 110 -2.41 18.56 -11.36
N LEU A 111 -2.22 17.43 -12.05
CA LEU A 111 -3.28 16.51 -12.48
C LEU A 111 -3.76 15.57 -11.32
N GLY A 112 -3.25 15.72 -10.11
CA GLY A 112 -3.61 14.87 -8.96
C GLY A 112 -2.97 13.48 -8.97
N LEU A 113 -1.94 13.27 -9.80
CA LEU A 113 -1.21 12.01 -9.89
C LEU A 113 0.04 12.02 -9.00
N THR A 114 0.23 10.95 -8.23
CA THR A 114 1.40 10.77 -7.35
C THR A 114 2.09 9.45 -7.65
N PRO A 115 3.42 9.33 -7.42
CA PRO A 115 4.10 8.05 -7.54
C PRO A 115 3.50 7.04 -6.57
N GLN A 116 3.02 5.91 -7.10
CA GLN A 116 2.43 4.82 -6.33
C GLN A 116 3.26 3.54 -6.54
N LYS A 117 3.36 2.71 -5.50
CA LYS A 117 3.85 1.34 -5.66
C LYS A 117 2.69 0.51 -6.22
N PRO A 118 2.83 -0.06 -7.43
CA PRO A 118 1.75 -0.84 -8.02
C PRO A 118 1.48 -2.10 -7.19
N LEU A 119 0.21 -2.46 -7.09
CA LEU A 119 -0.20 -3.76 -6.58
C LEU A 119 -0.03 -4.78 -7.71
N MET A 120 0.74 -5.83 -7.43
CA MET A 120 0.82 -6.98 -8.35
C MET A 120 -0.40 -7.87 -8.14
N ARG A 121 -1.12 -8.13 -9.23
CA ARG A 121 -2.25 -9.09 -9.26
C ARG A 121 -1.94 -10.14 -10.31
N ALA A 122 -2.17 -11.40 -9.96
CA ALA A 122 -2.05 -12.49 -10.91
C ALA A 122 -3.11 -12.37 -12.01
N TYR A 123 -2.77 -12.76 -13.23
CA TYR A 123 -3.72 -12.79 -14.35
C TYR A 123 -4.83 -13.82 -14.12
N GLU A 124 -4.50 -14.87 -13.38
CA GLU A 124 -5.39 -15.99 -13.04
C GLU A 124 -6.38 -15.66 -11.91
N ARG A 125 -6.32 -14.45 -11.36
CA ARG A 125 -7.22 -14.01 -10.31
C ARG A 125 -8.66 -13.89 -10.84
N ASP A 126 -9.59 -14.59 -10.19
CA ASP A 126 -11.01 -14.60 -10.53
C ASP A 126 -11.83 -13.71 -9.58
N PRO A 127 -12.23 -12.50 -10.01
CA PRO A 127 -13.06 -11.61 -9.18
C PRO A 127 -14.42 -12.21 -8.82
N ALA A 128 -15.03 -12.99 -9.72
CA ALA A 128 -16.35 -13.60 -9.47
C ALA A 128 -16.26 -14.66 -8.37
N ALA A 129 -15.20 -15.48 -8.38
CA ALA A 129 -14.94 -16.45 -7.32
C ALA A 129 -14.68 -15.76 -5.96
N ILE A 130 -13.98 -14.60 -5.96
CA ILE A 130 -13.74 -13.81 -4.75
C ILE A 130 -15.05 -13.24 -4.18
N ASP A 131 -15.90 -12.70 -5.04
CA ASP A 131 -17.20 -12.15 -4.64
C ASP A 131 -18.15 -13.25 -4.13
N ALA A 132 -18.19 -14.42 -4.81
CA ALA A 132 -18.92 -15.59 -4.35
C ALA A 132 -18.40 -16.13 -3.00
N TRP A 133 -17.08 -16.10 -2.79
CA TRP A 133 -16.49 -16.46 -1.49
C TRP A 133 -17.00 -15.56 -0.38
N LYS A 134 -16.96 -14.26 -0.55
CA LYS A 134 -17.37 -13.27 0.47
C LYS A 134 -18.88 -13.32 0.73
N ARG A 135 -19.68 -13.45 -0.31
CA ARG A 135 -21.14 -13.36 -0.21
C ARG A 135 -21.81 -14.67 0.21
N ASP A 136 -21.30 -15.81 -0.26
CA ASP A 136 -22.00 -17.09 -0.16
C ASP A 136 -21.18 -18.14 0.61
N THR A 137 -19.92 -18.36 0.22
CA THR A 137 -19.12 -19.48 0.73
C THR A 137 -18.72 -19.28 2.17
N TYR A 138 -18.09 -18.16 2.51
CA TYR A 138 -17.64 -17.90 3.88
C TYR A 138 -18.81 -17.79 4.88
N PRO A 139 -19.89 -17.08 4.61
CA PRO A 139 -21.06 -17.06 5.48
C PRO A 139 -21.64 -18.46 5.75
N SER A 140 -21.65 -19.34 4.74
CA SER A 140 -22.05 -20.76 4.92
C SER A 140 -21.10 -21.51 5.87
N ILE A 141 -19.78 -21.28 5.74
CA ILE A 141 -18.77 -21.85 6.64
C ILE A 141 -18.99 -21.35 8.06
N ALA A 142 -19.20 -20.04 8.23
CA ALA A 142 -19.42 -19.40 9.54
C ALA A 142 -20.70 -19.93 10.22
N ALA A 143 -21.81 -20.02 9.50
CA ALA A 143 -23.06 -20.58 9.99
C ALA A 143 -22.91 -22.06 10.42
N ARG A 144 -22.18 -22.86 9.62
CA ARG A 144 -21.87 -24.25 9.95
C ARG A 144 -20.97 -24.36 11.17
N ALA A 145 -19.94 -23.50 11.27
CA ALA A 145 -19.04 -23.47 12.43
C ALA A 145 -19.82 -23.13 13.71
N LYS A 146 -20.69 -22.12 13.66
CA LYS A 146 -21.55 -21.73 14.78
C LYS A 146 -22.44 -22.89 15.25
N ARG A 147 -23.09 -23.58 14.31
CA ARG A 147 -23.96 -24.73 14.61
C ARG A 147 -23.20 -25.89 15.28
N LEU A 148 -21.96 -26.13 14.87
CA LEU A 148 -21.13 -27.23 15.39
C LEU A 148 -20.22 -26.82 16.55
N GLY A 149 -20.27 -25.57 17.00
CA GLY A 149 -19.35 -25.02 18.01
C GLY A 149 -17.89 -25.05 17.57
N ALA A 150 -17.64 -25.06 16.26
CA ALA A 150 -16.30 -25.08 15.68
C ALA A 150 -15.62 -23.71 15.75
N GLU A 151 -14.31 -23.71 15.76
CA GLU A 151 -13.50 -22.50 15.66
C GLU A 151 -12.94 -22.38 14.24
N ILE A 152 -13.08 -21.20 13.63
CA ILE A 152 -12.54 -20.92 12.30
C ILE A 152 -11.17 -20.29 12.47
N TYR A 153 -10.17 -20.84 11.80
CA TYR A 153 -8.81 -20.29 11.69
C TYR A 153 -8.44 -20.12 10.23
N PHE A 154 -7.65 -19.11 9.97
CA PHE A 154 -7.01 -18.86 8.67
C PHE A 154 -5.54 -19.24 8.81
N TRP A 155 -5.04 -19.97 7.83
CA TRP A 155 -3.70 -20.52 7.81
C TRP A 155 -2.91 -19.96 6.63
N ASP A 156 -1.62 -19.73 6.87
CA ASP A 156 -0.67 -19.34 5.82
C ASP A 156 0.77 -19.69 6.22
N GLU A 157 1.68 -19.63 5.23
CA GLU A 157 3.11 -19.82 5.42
C GLU A 157 3.91 -18.64 4.93
N SER A 158 5.07 -18.42 5.55
CA SER A 158 6.00 -17.41 5.10
C SER A 158 7.46 -17.82 5.29
N GLY A 159 8.29 -17.45 4.31
CA GLY A 159 9.73 -17.58 4.40
C GLY A 159 10.38 -16.29 4.92
N PHE A 160 11.43 -16.45 5.72
CA PHE A 160 12.26 -15.38 6.25
C PHE A 160 13.72 -15.62 5.91
N ARG A 161 14.46 -14.54 5.68
CA ARG A 161 15.88 -14.56 5.36
C ARG A 161 16.61 -13.54 6.23
N ALA A 162 17.83 -13.86 6.67
CA ALA A 162 18.65 -12.98 7.50
C ALA A 162 19.11 -11.71 6.76
N ASP A 163 19.23 -11.79 5.43
CA ASP A 163 19.67 -10.69 4.57
C ASP A 163 18.51 -9.81 4.05
N ALA A 164 17.28 -10.03 4.52
CA ALA A 164 16.09 -9.32 4.06
C ALA A 164 15.90 -7.93 4.69
N VAL A 165 16.99 -7.19 4.92
CA VAL A 165 16.89 -5.79 5.41
C VAL A 165 16.31 -4.92 4.32
N GLN A 166 15.21 -4.24 4.63
CA GLN A 166 14.48 -3.38 3.69
C GLN A 166 14.14 -2.04 4.33
N GLY A 167 14.20 -0.99 3.52
CA GLY A 167 13.82 0.34 3.96
C GLY A 167 14.86 1.38 3.57
N ARG A 168 14.65 2.60 4.09
CA ARG A 168 15.57 3.72 3.96
C ARG A 168 16.04 4.14 5.35
N THR A 169 17.30 4.52 5.46
CA THR A 169 17.86 5.13 6.66
C THR A 169 18.46 6.49 6.34
N TRP A 170 18.73 7.28 7.35
CA TRP A 170 19.41 8.55 7.20
C TRP A 170 20.92 8.34 7.14
N GLY A 171 21.59 9.12 6.31
CA GLY A 171 23.05 9.16 6.16
C GLY A 171 23.50 10.50 5.62
N VAL A 172 24.80 10.73 5.59
CA VAL A 172 25.40 11.92 5.00
C VAL A 172 25.10 11.94 3.50
N LYS A 173 24.77 13.12 2.97
CA LYS A 173 24.49 13.27 1.54
C LYS A 173 25.70 12.86 0.70
N GLY A 174 25.50 11.92 -0.20
CA GLY A 174 26.56 11.37 -1.05
C GLY A 174 27.26 10.13 -0.49
N GLU A 175 27.00 9.76 0.76
CA GLU A 175 27.52 8.55 1.39
C GLU A 175 26.41 7.52 1.58
N THR A 176 26.61 6.31 1.05
CA THR A 176 25.62 5.24 1.21
C THR A 176 25.81 4.56 2.57
N PRO A 177 24.81 4.59 3.46
CA PRO A 177 24.91 3.89 4.74
C PRO A 177 25.07 2.38 4.54
N ILE A 178 25.98 1.80 5.34
CA ILE A 178 26.24 0.35 5.33
C ILE A 178 25.54 -0.27 6.54
N VAL A 179 24.81 -1.35 6.28
CA VAL A 179 24.19 -2.19 7.32
C VAL A 179 24.88 -3.55 7.29
N ALA A 180 25.57 -3.90 8.37
CA ALA A 180 26.18 -5.22 8.50
C ALA A 180 25.12 -6.29 8.67
N VAL A 181 25.23 -7.37 7.89
CA VAL A 181 24.36 -8.55 7.97
C VAL A 181 25.21 -9.81 7.98
N PRO A 182 24.72 -10.95 8.54
CA PRO A 182 25.46 -12.19 8.51
C PRO A 182 25.79 -12.64 7.08
N GLY A 183 27.05 -12.97 6.81
CA GLY A 183 27.48 -13.47 5.50
C GLY A 183 26.95 -14.88 5.18
N LYS A 184 26.63 -15.69 6.20
CA LYS A 184 25.96 -16.99 6.01
C LYS A 184 24.48 -16.78 5.75
N ARG A 185 23.98 -17.32 4.64
CA ARG A 185 22.55 -17.27 4.30
C ARG A 185 21.76 -18.15 5.25
N GLN A 186 21.09 -17.54 6.23
CA GLN A 186 20.12 -18.21 7.06
C GLN A 186 18.72 -17.99 6.46
N SER A 187 17.94 -19.06 6.37
CA SER A 187 16.52 -19.00 6.00
C SER A 187 15.70 -19.89 6.93
N VAL A 188 14.52 -19.42 7.28
CA VAL A 188 13.55 -20.11 8.12
C VAL A 188 12.18 -19.93 7.50
N SER A 189 11.41 -21.00 7.43
CA SER A 189 9.99 -20.95 7.08
C SER A 189 9.16 -21.05 8.36
N ALA A 190 8.02 -20.38 8.36
CA ALA A 190 7.06 -20.48 9.46
C ALA A 190 5.65 -20.64 8.87
N ALA A 191 4.83 -21.40 9.58
CA ALA A 191 3.39 -21.51 9.34
C ALA A 191 2.65 -20.94 10.53
N SER A 192 1.52 -20.29 10.31
CA SER A 192 0.64 -19.79 11.36
C SER A 192 -0.83 -20.04 11.08
N ALA A 193 -1.61 -19.92 12.13
CA ALA A 193 -3.06 -19.95 12.05
C ALA A 193 -3.66 -18.95 13.02
N VAL A 194 -4.52 -18.07 12.52
CA VAL A 194 -5.15 -16.98 13.27
C VAL A 194 -6.66 -17.08 13.28
N ASN A 195 -7.29 -16.62 14.34
CA ASN A 195 -8.74 -16.47 14.38
C ASN A 195 -9.18 -15.07 14.81
N ALA A 196 -10.42 -14.71 14.48
CA ALA A 196 -10.98 -13.39 14.81
C ALA A 196 -11.12 -13.11 16.32
N LYS A 197 -11.01 -14.16 17.19
CA LYS A 197 -11.04 -14.02 18.65
C LYS A 197 -9.67 -13.72 19.25
N GLY A 198 -8.64 -13.63 18.40
CA GLY A 198 -7.27 -13.30 18.80
C GLY A 198 -6.44 -14.51 19.23
N ALA A 199 -6.84 -15.72 18.87
CA ALA A 199 -5.98 -16.90 19.06
C ALA A 199 -5.00 -17.01 17.88
N PHE A 200 -3.80 -17.43 18.20
CA PHE A 200 -2.69 -17.57 17.27
C PHE A 200 -1.94 -18.88 17.57
N TRP A 201 -1.74 -19.67 16.53
CA TRP A 201 -0.88 -20.85 16.55
C TRP A 201 0.23 -20.66 15.51
N PHE A 202 1.41 -21.19 15.77
CA PHE A 202 2.51 -21.17 14.80
C PHE A 202 3.45 -22.36 14.96
N ALA A 203 4.23 -22.63 13.91
CA ALA A 203 5.38 -23.52 13.92
C ALA A 203 6.45 -23.01 12.95
N THR A 204 7.73 -23.22 13.30
CA THR A 204 8.87 -22.94 12.41
C THR A 204 9.38 -24.23 11.79
N TYR A 205 9.93 -24.14 10.58
CA TYR A 205 10.47 -25.30 9.87
C TYR A 205 11.52 -24.87 8.83
N LYS A 206 12.23 -25.85 8.26
CA LYS A 206 13.22 -25.63 7.20
C LYS A 206 12.66 -26.09 5.85
N GLY A 207 12.98 -25.33 4.81
CA GLY A 207 12.58 -25.68 3.44
C GLY A 207 11.16 -25.29 3.08
N GLY A 208 10.58 -25.98 2.10
CA GLY A 208 9.21 -25.76 1.63
C GLY A 208 8.19 -26.63 2.35
N MET A 209 6.91 -26.27 2.25
CA MET A 209 5.82 -27.08 2.79
C MET A 209 5.62 -28.35 1.95
N SER A 210 5.68 -29.51 2.61
CA SER A 210 5.30 -30.80 2.06
C SER A 210 4.00 -31.32 2.68
N ALA A 211 3.37 -32.29 2.03
CA ALA A 211 2.15 -32.93 2.56
C ALA A 211 2.39 -33.58 3.92
N ASP A 212 3.53 -34.26 4.11
CA ASP A 212 3.90 -34.90 5.37
C ASP A 212 4.06 -33.88 6.49
N LEU A 213 4.77 -32.78 6.20
CA LEU A 213 4.99 -31.70 7.14
C LEU A 213 3.66 -31.02 7.51
N PHE A 214 2.81 -30.77 6.53
CA PHE A 214 1.49 -30.19 6.78
C PHE A 214 0.64 -31.09 7.66
N VAL A 215 0.59 -32.42 7.40
CA VAL A 215 -0.10 -33.38 8.26
C VAL A 215 0.48 -33.40 9.68
N ALA A 216 1.80 -33.31 9.82
CA ALA A 216 2.43 -33.21 11.15
C ALA A 216 1.97 -31.96 11.91
N MET A 217 1.90 -30.81 11.23
CA MET A 217 1.41 -29.56 11.80
C MET A 217 -0.09 -29.61 12.11
N LEU A 218 -0.91 -30.24 11.24
CA LEU A 218 -2.33 -30.46 11.51
C LEU A 218 -2.52 -31.33 12.77
N LYS A 219 -1.69 -32.36 12.97
CA LYS A 219 -1.68 -33.15 14.20
C LYS A 219 -1.33 -32.31 15.44
N GLN A 220 -0.36 -31.39 15.31
CA GLN A 220 0.02 -30.49 16.40
C GLN A 220 -1.10 -29.52 16.76
N ILE A 221 -1.70 -28.82 15.78
CA ILE A 221 -2.79 -27.86 16.03
C ILE A 221 -4.04 -28.53 16.56
N MET A 222 -4.28 -29.80 16.22
CA MET A 222 -5.39 -30.62 16.70
C MET A 222 -5.14 -31.22 18.09
N ARG A 223 -3.90 -31.23 18.55
CA ARG A 223 -3.52 -31.86 19.85
C ARG A 223 -4.27 -31.19 21.00
N ARG A 224 -4.96 -32.01 21.81
CA ARG A 224 -5.76 -31.60 22.97
C ARG A 224 -6.91 -30.63 22.66
N ARG A 225 -7.27 -30.46 21.35
CA ARG A 225 -8.39 -29.61 20.98
C ARG A 225 -9.72 -30.27 21.31
N ARG A 226 -10.57 -29.55 22.03
CA ARG A 226 -11.91 -30.02 22.39
C ARG A 226 -12.96 -29.65 21.33
N LYS A 227 -12.83 -28.44 20.75
CA LYS A 227 -13.75 -27.91 19.72
C LYS A 227 -13.28 -28.32 18.33
N PRO A 228 -14.21 -28.59 17.41
CA PRO A 228 -13.84 -28.78 16.01
C PRO A 228 -13.10 -27.57 15.45
N LEU A 229 -12.21 -27.82 14.50
CA LEU A 229 -11.42 -26.82 13.78
C LEU A 229 -11.85 -26.76 12.33
N PHE A 230 -12.23 -25.57 11.89
CA PHE A 230 -12.41 -25.22 10.48
C PHE A 230 -11.22 -24.38 10.06
N LEU A 231 -10.38 -24.92 9.18
CA LEU A 231 -9.17 -24.28 8.73
C LEU A 231 -9.36 -23.79 7.31
N VAL A 232 -9.26 -22.48 7.13
CA VAL A 232 -9.30 -21.82 5.82
C VAL A 232 -7.86 -21.64 5.35
N ILE A 233 -7.54 -22.17 4.18
CA ILE A 233 -6.17 -22.29 3.66
C ILE A 233 -6.14 -21.93 2.18
N ASP A 234 -4.97 -21.67 1.64
CA ASP A 234 -4.76 -21.54 0.22
C ASP A 234 -4.84 -22.89 -0.53
N SER A 235 -4.71 -22.84 -1.84
CA SER A 235 -4.83 -24.00 -2.72
C SER A 235 -3.50 -24.62 -3.10
N LEU A 236 -2.45 -24.55 -2.25
CA LEU A 236 -1.17 -25.20 -2.51
C LEU A 236 -1.34 -26.72 -2.78
N PRO A 237 -0.59 -27.31 -3.71
CA PRO A 237 -0.66 -28.75 -3.99
C PRO A 237 -0.45 -29.62 -2.74
N ALA A 238 0.46 -29.23 -1.84
CA ALA A 238 0.73 -29.93 -0.60
C ALA A 238 -0.53 -30.04 0.29
N HIS A 239 -1.37 -28.99 0.34
CA HIS A 239 -2.61 -28.96 1.12
C HIS A 239 -3.72 -29.84 0.55
N LYS A 240 -3.68 -30.10 -0.77
CA LYS A 240 -4.66 -30.94 -1.49
C LYS A 240 -4.22 -32.39 -1.66
N ALA A 241 -3.04 -32.74 -1.16
CA ALA A 241 -2.49 -34.06 -1.31
C ALA A 241 -3.40 -35.16 -0.71
N LYS A 242 -3.34 -36.37 -1.26
CA LYS A 242 -4.13 -37.49 -0.76
C LYS A 242 -3.87 -37.75 0.73
N LEU A 243 -2.60 -37.72 1.15
CA LEU A 243 -2.20 -37.90 2.54
C LEU A 243 -2.93 -36.94 3.52
N VAL A 244 -3.12 -35.70 3.10
CA VAL A 244 -3.84 -34.69 3.90
C VAL A 244 -5.32 -35.02 4.00
N ARG A 245 -5.96 -35.40 2.89
CA ARG A 245 -7.37 -35.81 2.87
C ARG A 245 -7.60 -37.02 3.74
N ASP A 246 -6.76 -38.06 3.57
CA ASP A 246 -6.85 -39.28 4.37
C ASP A 246 -6.74 -38.95 5.88
N TYR A 247 -5.80 -38.08 6.28
CA TYR A 247 -5.69 -37.63 7.67
C TYR A 247 -6.95 -36.87 8.14
N VAL A 248 -7.45 -35.93 7.34
CA VAL A 248 -8.65 -35.16 7.70
C VAL A 248 -9.85 -36.09 7.92
N GLU A 249 -10.02 -37.11 7.11
CA GLU A 249 -11.08 -38.12 7.24
C GLU A 249 -10.97 -38.87 8.57
N THR A 250 -9.77 -39.23 9.03
CA THR A 250 -9.56 -39.90 10.34
C THR A 250 -10.01 -39.05 11.53
N THR A 251 -10.17 -37.74 11.35
CA THR A 251 -10.62 -36.85 12.43
C THR A 251 -12.13 -36.90 12.69
N ASN A 252 -12.89 -37.66 11.91
CA ASN A 252 -14.34 -37.81 12.05
C ASN A 252 -15.08 -36.44 12.12
N GLY A 253 -14.67 -35.52 11.26
CA GLY A 253 -15.27 -34.18 11.14
C GLY A 253 -14.82 -33.15 12.19
N LYS A 254 -13.91 -33.52 13.10
CA LYS A 254 -13.29 -32.56 14.04
C LYS A 254 -12.38 -31.55 13.33
N LEU A 255 -11.77 -31.91 12.20
CA LEU A 255 -11.01 -31.02 11.33
C LEU A 255 -11.70 -30.94 9.97
N LYS A 256 -11.87 -29.72 9.45
CA LYS A 256 -12.33 -29.45 8.10
C LYS A 256 -11.46 -28.42 7.45
N LEU A 257 -11.06 -28.68 6.22
CA LEU A 257 -10.31 -27.75 5.40
C LEU A 257 -11.24 -27.05 4.40
N TYR A 258 -11.08 -25.74 4.27
CA TYR A 258 -11.77 -24.91 3.28
C TYR A 258 -10.72 -24.14 2.49
N PHE A 259 -10.85 -24.13 1.18
CA PHE A 259 -9.87 -23.54 0.30
C PHE A 259 -10.30 -22.16 -0.16
N LEU A 260 -9.43 -21.16 0.02
CA LEU A 260 -9.61 -19.83 -0.54
C LEU A 260 -9.66 -19.87 -2.07
N PRO A 261 -10.33 -18.91 -2.73
CA PRO A 261 -10.18 -18.69 -4.15
C PRO A 261 -8.72 -18.55 -4.55
N GLY A 262 -8.36 -19.08 -5.71
CA GLY A 262 -7.00 -18.97 -6.20
C GLY A 262 -6.55 -17.52 -6.38
N TYR A 263 -5.28 -17.25 -6.13
CA TYR A 263 -4.64 -15.95 -6.34
C TYR A 263 -5.35 -14.76 -5.64
N ALA A 264 -5.91 -15.01 -4.47
CA ALA A 264 -6.60 -14.01 -3.64
C ALA A 264 -6.04 -13.94 -2.22
N PRO A 265 -4.72 -13.63 -2.04
CA PRO A 265 -4.09 -13.58 -0.73
C PRO A 265 -4.72 -12.52 0.19
N GLU A 266 -5.29 -11.46 -0.40
CA GLU A 266 -5.98 -10.41 0.35
C GLU A 266 -7.18 -10.91 1.17
N LEU A 267 -7.72 -12.08 0.87
CA LEU A 267 -8.78 -12.71 1.65
C LEU A 267 -8.28 -13.39 2.93
N ASN A 268 -6.96 -13.60 3.04
CA ASN A 268 -6.38 -14.29 4.18
C ASN A 268 -5.85 -13.29 5.21
N PRO A 269 -6.46 -13.17 6.41
CA PRO A 269 -5.96 -12.28 7.46
C PRO A 269 -4.57 -12.68 7.98
N ASP A 270 -4.13 -13.92 7.78
CA ASP A 270 -2.80 -14.38 8.18
C ASP A 270 -1.67 -13.76 7.35
N GLU A 271 -1.94 -13.35 6.12
CA GLU A 271 -1.02 -12.52 5.31
C GLU A 271 -0.65 -11.19 6.00
N LEU A 272 -1.58 -10.65 6.79
CA LEU A 272 -1.33 -9.42 7.57
C LEU A 272 -0.39 -9.67 8.75
N VAL A 273 -0.38 -10.87 9.30
CA VAL A 273 0.62 -11.30 10.31
C VAL A 273 2.00 -11.26 9.67
N TRP A 274 2.18 -11.89 8.52
CA TRP A 274 3.45 -11.91 7.81
C TRP A 274 3.90 -10.53 7.37
N SER A 275 2.97 -9.71 6.88
CA SER A 275 3.24 -8.31 6.55
C SER A 275 3.70 -7.51 7.79
N HIS A 276 3.08 -7.72 8.94
CA HIS A 276 3.49 -7.11 10.20
C HIS A 276 4.89 -7.55 10.60
N MET A 277 5.15 -8.85 10.65
CA MET A 277 6.46 -9.42 10.99
C MET A 277 7.58 -8.91 10.07
N LYS A 278 7.37 -8.92 8.76
CA LYS A 278 8.34 -8.44 7.78
C LYS A 278 8.63 -6.95 7.95
N ARG A 279 7.63 -6.13 8.27
CA ARG A 279 7.81 -4.68 8.45
C ARG A 279 8.43 -4.27 9.78
N THR A 280 8.12 -4.98 10.87
CA THR A 280 8.57 -4.63 12.24
C THR A 280 9.75 -5.45 12.70
N GLY A 281 9.91 -6.67 12.19
CA GLY A 281 10.95 -7.63 12.53
C GLY A 281 12.20 -7.53 11.68
N THR A 282 12.45 -8.56 10.87
CA THR A 282 13.69 -8.78 10.12
C THR A 282 14.08 -7.65 9.18
N ALA A 283 13.11 -6.96 8.57
CA ALA A 283 13.40 -5.87 7.64
C ALA A 283 14.07 -4.66 8.29
N LYS A 284 13.80 -4.39 9.56
CA LYS A 284 14.32 -3.22 10.30
C LYS A 284 15.33 -3.57 11.39
N ARG A 285 15.44 -4.83 11.73
CA ARG A 285 16.35 -5.33 12.78
C ARG A 285 17.31 -6.33 12.18
N PRO A 286 18.45 -5.88 11.61
CA PRO A 286 19.49 -6.78 11.13
C PRO A 286 19.88 -7.78 12.20
N LEU A 287 20.15 -9.02 11.79
CA LEU A 287 20.56 -10.08 12.70
C LEU A 287 21.97 -9.81 13.21
N ALA A 288 22.20 -9.95 14.49
CA ALA A 288 23.53 -9.86 15.06
C ALA A 288 24.41 -11.08 14.64
N SER A 289 25.74 -10.94 14.72
CA SER A 289 26.68 -11.96 14.21
C SER A 289 26.54 -13.31 14.90
N ASN A 290 26.10 -13.34 16.14
CA ASN A 290 25.92 -14.54 16.99
C ASN A 290 24.46 -14.95 17.16
N GLU A 291 23.53 -14.31 16.44
CA GLU A 291 22.10 -14.53 16.58
C GLU A 291 21.61 -15.53 15.52
N LEU A 292 20.73 -16.44 15.92
CA LEU A 292 20.07 -17.36 15.00
C LEU A 292 18.76 -16.75 14.50
N LEU A 293 18.56 -16.77 13.17
CA LEU A 293 17.31 -16.28 12.55
C LEU A 293 16.09 -17.02 13.10
N GLN A 294 16.19 -18.33 13.35
CA GLN A 294 15.09 -19.12 13.88
C GLN A 294 14.63 -18.60 15.23
N GLU A 295 15.56 -18.39 16.17
CA GLU A 295 15.25 -17.88 17.53
C GLU A 295 14.59 -16.49 17.47
N ARG A 296 15.08 -15.63 16.58
CA ARG A 296 14.49 -14.30 16.36
C ARG A 296 13.05 -14.39 15.84
N ILE A 297 12.80 -15.24 14.85
CA ILE A 297 11.47 -15.44 14.28
C ILE A 297 10.52 -16.04 15.31
N GLU A 298 10.97 -17.03 16.09
CA GLU A 298 10.18 -17.64 17.15
C GLU A 298 9.82 -16.62 18.24
N ALA A 299 10.78 -15.78 18.66
CA ALA A 299 10.51 -14.71 19.62
C ALA A 299 9.48 -13.71 19.11
N ASP A 300 9.58 -13.28 17.85
CA ASP A 300 8.62 -12.38 17.24
C ASP A 300 7.21 -13.03 17.15
N LEU A 301 7.12 -14.31 16.81
CA LEU A 301 5.85 -15.07 16.77
C LEU A 301 5.24 -15.24 18.16
N ILE A 302 6.04 -15.52 19.18
CA ILE A 302 5.61 -15.59 20.59
C ILE A 302 5.05 -14.22 21.03
N ASN A 303 5.69 -13.11 20.64
CA ASN A 303 5.19 -11.78 20.96
C ASN A 303 3.81 -11.52 20.33
N ILE A 304 3.59 -11.96 19.09
CA ILE A 304 2.27 -11.88 18.43
C ILE A 304 1.26 -12.77 19.16
N GLN A 305 1.64 -14.00 19.51
CA GLN A 305 0.77 -14.95 20.20
C GLN A 305 0.29 -14.42 21.56
N ASN A 306 1.15 -13.72 22.27
CA ASN A 306 0.83 -13.11 23.55
C ASN A 306 0.02 -11.81 23.42
N ASN A 307 -0.10 -11.25 22.21
CA ASN A 307 -0.84 -10.01 21.95
C ASN A 307 -2.16 -10.25 21.19
N ARG A 308 -3.17 -10.73 21.92
CA ARG A 308 -4.50 -11.00 21.36
C ARG A 308 -5.14 -9.77 20.70
N ALA A 309 -4.86 -8.56 21.20
CA ALA A 309 -5.39 -7.33 20.62
C ALA A 309 -4.80 -7.07 19.25
N LEU A 310 -3.49 -7.31 19.08
CA LEU A 310 -2.83 -7.22 17.79
C LEU A 310 -3.41 -8.24 16.79
N VAL A 311 -3.56 -9.51 17.19
CA VAL A 311 -4.14 -10.55 16.33
C VAL A 311 -5.55 -10.16 15.87
N ARG A 312 -6.40 -9.69 16.79
CA ARG A 312 -7.74 -9.19 16.44
C ARG A 312 -7.71 -7.99 15.48
N SER A 313 -6.67 -7.16 15.54
CA SER A 313 -6.57 -5.99 14.68
C SER A 313 -6.37 -6.36 13.19
N PHE A 314 -5.76 -7.52 12.91
CA PHE A 314 -5.61 -7.99 11.53
C PHE A 314 -6.95 -8.26 10.84
N PHE A 315 -7.98 -8.63 11.58
CA PHE A 315 -9.33 -8.86 11.08
C PHE A 315 -10.15 -7.58 10.83
N LYS A 316 -9.59 -6.41 11.14
CA LYS A 316 -10.23 -5.10 10.89
C LYS A 316 -9.85 -4.48 9.54
N ALA A 317 -8.94 -5.09 8.80
CA ALA A 317 -8.56 -4.60 7.49
C ALA A 317 -9.73 -4.71 6.49
N PRO A 318 -9.91 -3.75 5.58
CA PRO A 318 -11.06 -3.72 4.66
C PRO A 318 -11.23 -5.00 3.83
N ASP A 319 -10.12 -5.60 3.39
CA ASP A 319 -10.15 -6.78 2.52
C ASP A 319 -10.66 -8.04 3.23
N VAL A 320 -10.53 -8.11 4.56
CA VAL A 320 -10.96 -9.23 5.41
C VAL A 320 -12.20 -8.90 6.27
N ALA A 321 -12.84 -7.74 6.06
CA ALA A 321 -14.02 -7.32 6.81
C ALA A 321 -15.19 -8.32 6.69
N TYR A 322 -15.26 -9.07 5.58
CA TYR A 322 -16.26 -10.12 5.36
C TYR A 322 -16.29 -11.20 6.47
N ILE A 323 -15.21 -11.30 7.28
CA ILE A 323 -15.10 -12.27 8.37
C ILE A 323 -15.91 -11.82 9.60
N ALA A 324 -16.04 -10.50 9.80
CA ALA A 324 -16.77 -9.95 10.94
C ALA A 324 -18.30 -9.99 10.77
N ASP A 325 -18.76 -10.11 9.53
CA ASP A 325 -20.17 -10.10 9.15
C ASP A 325 -20.82 -11.50 9.20
N GLY A 326 -20.05 -12.55 9.58
CA GLY A 326 -20.47 -13.98 9.57
C GLY A 326 -20.73 -14.60 10.95
#